data_eecced0ebd1db7b07be2fbedcf7cc9ac
#
_entry.id   eecced0ebd1db7b07be2fbedcf7cc9ac
#
_cell.length_a   1.000
_cell.length_b   1.000
_cell.length_c   1.000
_cell.angle_alpha   90.00
_cell.angle_beta   90.00
_cell.angle_gamma   90.00
#
_symmetry.space_group_name_H-M   'P 1'
#
loop_
_entity.id
_entity.type
_entity.pdbx_description
1 polymer ?
#
loop_
_entity_poly.entity_id
_entity_poly.type
_entity_poly.pdbx_seq_one_letter_code
_entity_poly.pdbx_strand_id
1 'polypeptide(L)'
;MSAQSASPPPEFGQATEAMHAGRLDDAAAGFAAAVKRQPSFAEAHFNLGLVDEELGKYDDAAASLRQALRLKPRLRGANLFLGIAEFRLNHLDEAAAAVQKETTAFPNDASSWMWLGVVRLSQDRPEDAATALDKAAKLSPDDPDILYHRGRAHLLVSKNSYAHMFKVNPSSWLVHRVLAQANAEADRHVEAIIEYEAAIKLAPTQPGLHEELGTEYRAVNKIPEAEQAFARELELDPHNILARYKLGALEVEKGDGAKGKELIEAAQKEKPDLIHLDYNLGRAEALLGNDSEAAGHFERAVKTDRDPEVVEQAWFQLGTAYRRLHRMDEARQAMATYQQLKDADAQKSQKALETYRQQHPDANEPATASPQ
;
A
#
# COMPACT_ATOMS: atom_id res chain seq x y z
N MET A 1 52.57 -10.26 -19.25
CA MET A 1 52.11 -10.16 -20.64
C MET A 1 50.73 -9.55 -20.60
N SER A 2 50.60 -8.28 -20.94
CA SER A 2 49.32 -7.57 -21.04
C SER A 2 48.56 -8.15 -22.21
N ALA A 3 47.41 -8.79 -21.94
CA ALA A 3 46.50 -9.19 -22.98
C ALA A 3 45.96 -7.90 -23.64
N GLN A 4 46.47 -7.60 -24.84
CA GLN A 4 45.86 -6.58 -25.71
C GLN A 4 44.40 -7.01 -25.94
N SER A 5 43.43 -6.21 -25.48
CA SER A 5 42.02 -6.40 -25.80
C SER A 5 41.87 -6.29 -27.32
N ALA A 6 41.65 -7.44 -27.97
CA ALA A 6 41.36 -7.45 -29.41
C ALA A 6 40.14 -6.57 -29.67
N SER A 7 40.23 -5.75 -30.75
CA SER A 7 39.10 -4.90 -31.15
C SER A 7 37.86 -5.73 -31.42
N PRO A 8 36.65 -5.23 -31.05
CA PRO A 8 35.39 -5.94 -31.30
C PRO A 8 35.26 -6.31 -32.78
N PRO A 9 34.68 -7.48 -33.11
CA PRO A 9 34.34 -7.80 -34.51
C PRO A 9 33.46 -6.74 -35.14
N PRO A 10 33.60 -6.40 -36.43
CA PRO A 10 32.76 -5.39 -37.11
C PRO A 10 31.25 -5.72 -37.00
N GLU A 11 30.91 -6.99 -37.05
CA GLU A 11 29.53 -7.51 -36.91
C GLU A 11 28.91 -7.14 -35.57
N PHE A 12 29.69 -7.01 -34.50
CA PHE A 12 29.22 -6.64 -33.17
C PHE A 12 28.63 -5.21 -33.12
N GLY A 13 29.30 -4.24 -33.80
CA GLY A 13 28.80 -2.87 -33.88
C GLY A 13 27.46 -2.79 -34.61
N GLN A 14 27.37 -3.44 -35.79
CA GLN A 14 26.13 -3.50 -36.57
C GLN A 14 24.98 -4.20 -35.79
N ALA A 15 25.27 -5.28 -35.10
CA ALA A 15 24.29 -5.97 -34.28
C ALA A 15 23.80 -5.11 -33.11
N THR A 16 24.68 -4.31 -32.49
CA THR A 16 24.32 -3.37 -31.44
C THR A 16 23.37 -2.27 -31.96
N GLU A 17 23.65 -1.74 -33.15
CA GLU A 17 22.75 -0.77 -33.81
C GLU A 17 21.40 -1.38 -34.16
N ALA A 18 21.36 -2.65 -34.62
CA ALA A 18 20.13 -3.36 -34.89
C ALA A 18 19.32 -3.59 -33.62
N MET A 19 19.95 -3.98 -32.52
CA MET A 19 19.34 -4.15 -31.20
C MET A 19 18.71 -2.83 -30.70
N HIS A 20 19.44 -1.71 -30.76
CA HIS A 20 18.90 -0.40 -30.37
C HIS A 20 17.75 0.07 -31.28
N ALA A 21 17.72 -0.39 -32.53
CA ALA A 21 16.64 -0.11 -33.47
C ALA A 21 15.44 -1.08 -33.32
N GLY A 22 15.45 -2.01 -32.35
CA GLY A 22 14.40 -3.02 -32.14
C GLY A 22 14.36 -4.11 -33.19
N ARG A 23 15.35 -4.22 -34.08
CA ARG A 23 15.45 -5.27 -35.09
C ARG A 23 16.13 -6.52 -34.47
N LEU A 24 15.38 -7.24 -33.63
CA LEU A 24 15.92 -8.30 -32.81
C LEU A 24 16.49 -9.49 -33.60
N ASP A 25 15.84 -9.90 -34.71
CA ASP A 25 16.36 -10.99 -35.55
C ASP A 25 17.67 -10.61 -36.23
N ASP A 26 17.82 -9.38 -36.74
CA ASP A 26 19.07 -8.87 -37.31
C ASP A 26 20.16 -8.81 -36.26
N ALA A 27 19.82 -8.34 -35.04
CA ALA A 27 20.75 -8.28 -33.91
C ALA A 27 21.23 -9.67 -33.51
N ALA A 28 20.35 -10.66 -33.37
CA ALA A 28 20.69 -12.04 -33.05
C ALA A 28 21.64 -12.63 -34.11
N ALA A 29 21.33 -12.47 -35.39
CA ALA A 29 22.18 -12.95 -36.49
C ALA A 29 23.56 -12.28 -36.48
N GLY A 30 23.62 -10.96 -36.21
CA GLY A 30 24.87 -10.22 -36.13
C GLY A 30 25.72 -10.61 -34.91
N PHE A 31 25.13 -10.76 -33.73
CA PHE A 31 25.88 -11.24 -32.54
C PHE A 31 26.32 -12.69 -32.71
N ALA A 32 25.51 -13.57 -33.33
CA ALA A 32 25.93 -14.94 -33.64
C ALA A 32 27.14 -14.96 -34.63
N ALA A 33 27.17 -14.07 -35.62
CA ALA A 33 28.30 -13.92 -36.53
C ALA A 33 29.54 -13.41 -35.77
N ALA A 34 29.38 -12.45 -34.85
CA ALA A 34 30.47 -11.95 -34.01
C ALA A 34 31.04 -13.08 -33.11
N VAL A 35 30.18 -13.89 -32.49
CA VAL A 35 30.56 -15.08 -31.70
C VAL A 35 31.30 -16.09 -32.55
N LYS A 36 30.83 -16.38 -33.77
CA LYS A 36 31.52 -17.29 -34.70
C LYS A 36 32.91 -16.79 -35.09
N ARG A 37 33.05 -15.47 -35.30
CA ARG A 37 34.31 -14.84 -35.68
C ARG A 37 35.29 -14.79 -34.52
N GLN A 38 34.81 -14.49 -33.32
CA GLN A 38 35.64 -14.37 -32.12
C GLN A 38 34.95 -15.06 -30.93
N PRO A 39 35.09 -16.40 -30.79
CA PRO A 39 34.41 -17.18 -29.75
C PRO A 39 34.80 -16.82 -28.31
N SER A 40 35.91 -16.11 -28.12
CA SER A 40 36.39 -15.65 -26.80
C SER A 40 35.87 -14.24 -26.42
N PHE A 41 35.02 -13.61 -27.25
CA PHE A 41 34.50 -12.29 -26.97
C PHE A 41 33.26 -12.38 -26.10
N ALA A 42 33.43 -12.20 -24.78
CA ALA A 42 32.37 -12.39 -23.78
C ALA A 42 31.15 -11.49 -24.00
N GLU A 43 31.36 -10.25 -24.43
CA GLU A 43 30.31 -9.27 -24.67
C GLU A 43 29.41 -9.65 -25.85
N ALA A 44 29.93 -10.35 -26.88
CA ALA A 44 29.10 -10.86 -27.97
C ALA A 44 28.16 -11.97 -27.49
N HIS A 45 28.67 -12.89 -26.68
CA HIS A 45 27.83 -13.92 -26.04
C HIS A 45 26.77 -13.31 -25.11
N PHE A 46 27.14 -12.29 -24.35
CA PHE A 46 26.23 -11.59 -23.45
C PHE A 46 25.09 -10.92 -24.24
N ASN A 47 25.41 -10.13 -25.26
CA ASN A 47 24.39 -9.44 -26.07
C ASN A 47 23.54 -10.42 -26.89
N LEU A 48 24.11 -11.54 -27.37
CA LEU A 48 23.33 -12.60 -27.98
C LEU A 48 22.30 -13.16 -27.00
N GLY A 49 22.74 -13.42 -25.77
CA GLY A 49 21.83 -13.91 -24.70
C GLY A 49 20.73 -12.91 -24.35
N LEU A 50 20.99 -11.59 -24.36
CA LEU A 50 19.96 -10.56 -24.17
C LEU A 50 18.92 -10.57 -25.28
N VAL A 51 19.38 -10.62 -26.54
CA VAL A 51 18.47 -10.62 -27.70
C VAL A 51 17.67 -11.92 -27.75
N ASP A 52 18.28 -13.08 -27.45
CA ASP A 52 17.57 -14.36 -27.40
C ASP A 52 16.51 -14.36 -26.28
N GLU A 53 16.76 -13.69 -25.15
CA GLU A 53 15.78 -13.52 -24.06
C GLU A 53 14.58 -12.70 -24.54
N GLU A 54 14.80 -11.55 -25.21
CA GLU A 54 13.77 -10.73 -25.78
C GLU A 54 12.96 -11.45 -26.89
N LEU A 55 13.59 -12.34 -27.64
CA LEU A 55 12.96 -13.20 -28.64
C LEU A 55 12.23 -14.40 -28.03
N GLY A 56 12.27 -14.58 -26.71
CA GLY A 56 11.66 -15.73 -26.02
C GLY A 56 12.44 -17.06 -26.18
N LYS A 57 13.67 -17.02 -26.68
CA LYS A 57 14.57 -18.18 -26.86
C LYS A 57 15.37 -18.43 -25.59
N TYR A 58 14.70 -18.76 -24.50
CA TYR A 58 15.30 -18.76 -23.16
C TYR A 58 16.42 -19.79 -22.98
N ASP A 59 16.35 -20.96 -23.63
CA ASP A 59 17.43 -21.97 -23.61
C ASP A 59 18.70 -21.44 -24.29
N ASP A 60 18.57 -20.81 -25.47
CA ASP A 60 19.69 -20.21 -26.20
C ASP A 60 20.26 -19.01 -25.43
N ALA A 61 19.40 -18.18 -24.82
CA ALA A 61 19.79 -17.09 -23.96
C ALA A 61 20.63 -17.59 -22.77
N ALA A 62 20.16 -18.59 -22.05
CA ALA A 62 20.88 -19.18 -20.93
C ALA A 62 22.22 -19.79 -21.36
N ALA A 63 22.26 -20.47 -22.51
CA ALA A 63 23.52 -21.03 -23.06
C ALA A 63 24.54 -19.94 -23.38
N SER A 64 24.12 -18.88 -24.07
CA SER A 64 24.95 -17.74 -24.43
C SER A 64 25.46 -16.99 -23.20
N LEU A 65 24.61 -16.73 -22.21
CA LEU A 65 24.96 -16.06 -20.94
C LEU A 65 25.93 -16.91 -20.09
N ARG A 66 25.73 -18.23 -20.02
CA ARG A 66 26.70 -19.13 -19.37
C ARG A 66 28.06 -19.09 -20.06
N GLN A 67 28.10 -18.99 -21.40
CA GLN A 67 29.36 -18.86 -22.12
C GLN A 67 30.03 -17.50 -21.85
N ALA A 68 29.28 -16.41 -21.83
CA ALA A 68 29.78 -15.09 -21.45
C ALA A 68 30.41 -15.10 -20.04
N LEU A 69 29.76 -15.75 -19.07
CA LEU A 69 30.25 -15.87 -17.70
C LEU A 69 31.49 -16.81 -17.58
N ARG A 70 31.63 -17.85 -18.43
CA ARG A 70 32.86 -18.64 -18.49
C ARG A 70 34.05 -17.82 -18.96
N LEU A 71 33.83 -16.93 -19.93
CA LEU A 71 34.87 -16.05 -20.48
C LEU A 71 35.16 -14.87 -19.53
N LYS A 72 34.14 -14.30 -18.90
CA LYS A 72 34.28 -13.16 -18.01
C LYS A 72 33.35 -13.31 -16.79
N PRO A 73 33.84 -13.98 -15.73
CA PRO A 73 33.01 -14.37 -14.56
C PRO A 73 32.35 -13.20 -13.81
N ARG A 74 32.84 -11.97 -13.96
CA ARG A 74 32.31 -10.75 -13.35
C ARG A 74 31.76 -9.78 -14.40
N LEU A 75 31.22 -10.29 -15.49
CA LEU A 75 30.53 -9.45 -16.49
C LEU A 75 29.21 -8.98 -15.88
N ARG A 76 29.11 -7.67 -15.66
CA ARG A 76 27.96 -7.05 -15.00
C ARG A 76 26.66 -7.33 -15.78
N GLY A 77 25.63 -7.70 -15.10
CA GLY A 77 24.32 -8.06 -15.66
C GLY A 77 24.22 -9.51 -16.15
N ALA A 78 25.35 -10.19 -16.40
CA ALA A 78 25.30 -11.52 -17.02
C ALA A 78 24.66 -12.58 -16.12
N ASN A 79 24.91 -12.54 -14.81
CA ASN A 79 24.21 -13.44 -13.88
C ASN A 79 22.76 -13.01 -13.65
N LEU A 80 22.42 -11.72 -13.74
CA LEU A 80 21.04 -11.26 -13.65
C LEU A 80 20.21 -11.81 -14.82
N PHE A 81 20.67 -11.59 -16.06
CA PHE A 81 19.93 -12.06 -17.23
C PHE A 81 19.94 -13.58 -17.36
N LEU A 82 21.01 -14.26 -16.94
CA LEU A 82 20.99 -15.72 -16.80
C LEU A 82 19.89 -16.15 -15.83
N GLY A 83 19.78 -15.49 -14.68
CA GLY A 83 18.72 -15.78 -13.71
C GLY A 83 17.33 -15.51 -14.26
N ILE A 84 17.15 -14.46 -15.08
CA ILE A 84 15.88 -14.17 -15.75
C ILE A 84 15.55 -15.29 -16.77
N ALA A 85 16.50 -15.69 -17.61
CA ALA A 85 16.30 -16.77 -18.57
C ALA A 85 15.94 -18.10 -17.86
N GLU A 86 16.66 -18.46 -16.80
CA GLU A 86 16.35 -19.66 -15.99
C GLU A 86 14.96 -19.56 -15.32
N PHE A 87 14.59 -18.38 -14.85
CA PHE A 87 13.25 -18.13 -14.30
C PHE A 87 12.15 -18.36 -15.35
N ARG A 88 12.35 -17.87 -16.58
CA ARG A 88 11.42 -18.09 -17.70
C ARG A 88 11.28 -19.57 -18.07
N LEU A 89 12.35 -20.34 -17.89
CA LEU A 89 12.36 -21.80 -18.06
C LEU A 89 11.79 -22.56 -16.85
N ASN A 90 11.34 -21.84 -15.81
CA ASN A 90 10.88 -22.40 -14.54
C ASN A 90 11.97 -23.19 -13.78
N HIS A 91 13.25 -22.90 -14.02
CA HIS A 91 14.38 -23.45 -13.28
C HIS A 91 14.69 -22.52 -12.09
N LEU A 92 13.80 -22.54 -11.08
CA LEU A 92 13.79 -21.53 -10.00
C LEU A 92 15.05 -21.56 -9.13
N ASP A 93 15.68 -22.72 -8.92
CA ASP A 93 16.89 -22.84 -8.09
C ASP A 93 18.11 -22.28 -8.82
N GLU A 94 18.25 -22.56 -10.10
CA GLU A 94 19.29 -22.03 -10.97
C GLU A 94 19.14 -20.51 -11.12
N ALA A 95 17.91 -20.03 -11.30
CA ALA A 95 17.59 -18.62 -11.35
C ALA A 95 18.02 -17.90 -10.06
N ALA A 96 17.63 -18.44 -8.90
CA ALA A 96 18.01 -17.87 -7.60
C ALA A 96 19.53 -17.86 -7.41
N ALA A 97 20.22 -18.94 -7.79
CA ALA A 97 21.67 -19.05 -7.67
C ALA A 97 22.41 -18.05 -8.58
N ALA A 98 21.91 -17.83 -9.80
CA ALA A 98 22.48 -16.86 -10.73
C ALA A 98 22.28 -15.43 -10.21
N VAL A 99 21.04 -15.02 -9.88
CA VAL A 99 20.77 -13.66 -9.39
C VAL A 99 21.49 -13.40 -8.06
N GLN A 100 21.60 -14.37 -7.16
CA GLN A 100 22.37 -14.24 -5.92
C GLN A 100 23.85 -13.95 -6.17
N LYS A 101 24.46 -14.51 -7.22
CA LYS A 101 25.83 -14.16 -7.62
C LYS A 101 25.93 -12.72 -8.08
N GLU A 102 24.94 -12.23 -8.84
CA GLU A 102 24.91 -10.84 -9.29
C GLU A 102 24.79 -9.87 -8.11
N THR A 103 23.85 -10.11 -7.18
CA THR A 103 23.70 -9.27 -5.96
C THR A 103 24.94 -9.26 -5.08
N THR A 104 25.70 -10.35 -5.08
CA THR A 104 26.98 -10.45 -4.34
C THR A 104 28.07 -9.64 -5.05
N ALA A 105 28.14 -9.73 -6.37
CA ALA A 105 29.16 -9.02 -7.16
C ALA A 105 28.87 -7.52 -7.29
N PHE A 106 27.59 -7.15 -7.35
CA PHE A 106 27.09 -5.78 -7.54
C PHE A 106 25.99 -5.43 -6.54
N PRO A 107 26.32 -5.24 -5.25
CA PRO A 107 25.34 -5.11 -4.16
C PRO A 107 24.46 -3.84 -4.22
N ASN A 108 24.82 -2.87 -5.06
CA ASN A 108 24.07 -1.62 -5.25
C ASN A 108 23.17 -1.64 -6.49
N ASP A 109 22.96 -2.79 -7.12
CA ASP A 109 22.08 -2.95 -8.26
C ASP A 109 20.66 -3.33 -7.78
N ALA A 110 19.73 -2.36 -7.80
CA ALA A 110 18.37 -2.54 -7.33
C ALA A 110 17.61 -3.61 -8.13
N SER A 111 17.81 -3.66 -9.45
CA SER A 111 17.15 -4.63 -10.33
C SER A 111 17.53 -6.07 -9.96
N SER A 112 18.79 -6.33 -9.65
CA SER A 112 19.23 -7.66 -9.21
C SER A 112 18.59 -8.09 -7.89
N TRP A 113 18.45 -7.17 -6.92
CA TRP A 113 17.75 -7.46 -5.67
C TRP A 113 16.25 -7.68 -5.90
N MET A 114 15.62 -6.90 -6.78
CA MET A 114 14.22 -7.08 -7.15
C MET A 114 14.00 -8.48 -7.75
N TRP A 115 14.80 -8.86 -8.75
CA TRP A 115 14.68 -10.17 -9.38
C TRP A 115 14.97 -11.34 -8.42
N LEU A 116 15.90 -11.16 -7.48
CA LEU A 116 16.09 -12.15 -6.42
C LEU A 116 14.82 -12.35 -5.60
N GLY A 117 14.17 -11.26 -5.24
CA GLY A 117 12.88 -11.29 -4.54
C GLY A 117 11.77 -11.95 -5.36
N VAL A 118 11.65 -11.63 -6.64
CA VAL A 118 10.68 -12.25 -7.55
C VAL A 118 10.88 -13.76 -7.64
N VAL A 119 12.13 -14.22 -7.81
CA VAL A 119 12.46 -15.65 -7.85
C VAL A 119 12.12 -16.32 -6.51
N ARG A 120 12.45 -15.67 -5.37
CA ARG A 120 12.12 -16.20 -4.03
C ARG A 120 10.63 -16.33 -3.79
N LEU A 121 9.83 -15.35 -4.29
CA LEU A 121 8.36 -15.46 -4.27
C LEU A 121 7.86 -16.69 -5.04
N SER A 122 8.44 -16.96 -6.19
CA SER A 122 8.08 -18.12 -7.03
C SER A 122 8.54 -19.46 -6.43
N GLN A 123 9.53 -19.42 -5.53
CA GLN A 123 9.96 -20.58 -4.72
C GLN A 123 9.11 -20.78 -3.46
N ASP A 124 8.03 -19.99 -3.25
CA ASP A 124 7.24 -19.95 -2.00
C ASP A 124 8.09 -19.64 -0.75
N ARG A 125 9.06 -18.71 -0.89
CA ARG A 125 9.96 -18.24 0.17
C ARG A 125 9.75 -16.74 0.44
N PRO A 126 8.59 -16.33 0.99
CA PRO A 126 8.23 -14.93 1.11
C PRO A 126 9.13 -14.13 2.07
N GLU A 127 9.71 -14.74 3.11
CA GLU A 127 10.62 -14.08 4.05
C GLU A 127 11.93 -13.67 3.36
N ASP A 128 12.50 -14.58 2.55
CA ASP A 128 13.70 -14.28 1.77
C ASP A 128 13.40 -13.24 0.68
N ALA A 129 12.22 -13.32 0.07
CA ALA A 129 11.76 -12.36 -0.91
C ALA A 129 11.62 -10.96 -0.31
N ALA A 130 10.96 -10.84 0.85
CA ALA A 130 10.81 -9.57 1.56
C ALA A 130 12.17 -8.95 1.87
N THR A 131 13.12 -9.76 2.35
CA THR A 131 14.49 -9.30 2.64
C THR A 131 15.18 -8.73 1.40
N ALA A 132 15.09 -9.42 0.25
CA ALA A 132 15.68 -8.95 -1.00
C ALA A 132 14.99 -7.67 -1.53
N LEU A 133 13.65 -7.63 -1.50
CA LEU A 133 12.85 -6.51 -1.98
C LEU A 133 12.97 -5.26 -1.08
N ASP A 134 13.13 -5.44 0.22
CA ASP A 134 13.45 -4.33 1.14
C ASP A 134 14.80 -3.69 0.80
N LYS A 135 15.76 -4.50 0.36
CA LYS A 135 17.05 -3.98 -0.10
C LYS A 135 16.94 -3.28 -1.45
N ALA A 136 16.18 -3.82 -2.39
CA ALA A 136 15.87 -3.17 -3.67
C ALA A 136 15.20 -1.80 -3.44
N ALA A 137 14.17 -1.72 -2.57
CA ALA A 137 13.46 -0.49 -2.26
C ALA A 137 14.33 0.58 -1.57
N LYS A 138 15.34 0.18 -0.79
CA LYS A 138 16.33 1.13 -0.24
C LYS A 138 17.23 1.75 -1.33
N LEU A 139 17.48 1.01 -2.41
CA LEU A 139 18.31 1.48 -3.54
C LEU A 139 17.50 2.29 -4.55
N SER A 140 16.22 1.96 -4.73
CA SER A 140 15.27 2.64 -5.63
C SER A 140 13.90 2.75 -4.96
N PRO A 141 13.69 3.76 -4.10
CA PRO A 141 12.49 3.83 -3.24
C PRO A 141 11.19 4.12 -4.01
N ASP A 142 11.28 4.75 -5.16
CA ASP A 142 10.12 5.18 -5.95
C ASP A 142 9.84 4.27 -7.17
N ASP A 143 10.52 3.13 -7.27
CA ASP A 143 10.31 2.17 -8.36
C ASP A 143 9.02 1.37 -8.13
N PRO A 144 8.00 1.50 -9.01
CA PRO A 144 6.70 0.88 -8.81
C PRO A 144 6.75 -0.65 -8.84
N ASP A 145 7.63 -1.25 -9.64
CA ASP A 145 7.75 -2.71 -9.73
C ASP A 145 8.34 -3.29 -8.44
N ILE A 146 9.35 -2.61 -7.90
CA ILE A 146 9.93 -2.97 -6.59
C ILE A 146 8.88 -2.84 -5.50
N LEU A 147 8.15 -1.72 -5.46
CA LEU A 147 7.10 -1.49 -4.46
C LEU A 147 5.98 -2.53 -4.55
N TYR A 148 5.56 -2.89 -5.76
CA TYR A 148 4.54 -3.92 -5.98
C TYR A 148 4.99 -5.29 -5.45
N HIS A 149 6.17 -5.76 -5.85
CA HIS A 149 6.67 -7.06 -5.42
C HIS A 149 6.96 -7.10 -3.92
N ARG A 150 7.48 -6.00 -3.37
CA ARG A 150 7.69 -5.81 -1.93
C ARG A 150 6.39 -5.95 -1.14
N GLY A 151 5.33 -5.25 -1.58
CA GLY A 151 4.00 -5.36 -0.97
C GLY A 151 3.48 -6.80 -0.98
N ARG A 152 3.60 -7.50 -2.11
CA ARG A 152 3.24 -8.92 -2.21
C ARG A 152 4.00 -9.82 -1.23
N ALA A 153 5.32 -9.63 -1.12
CA ALA A 153 6.15 -10.44 -0.23
C ALA A 153 5.73 -10.24 1.24
N HIS A 154 5.60 -8.99 1.70
CA HIS A 154 5.16 -8.69 3.07
C HIS A 154 3.74 -9.18 3.36
N LEU A 155 2.83 -9.13 2.39
CA LEU A 155 1.49 -9.68 2.53
C LEU A 155 1.51 -11.21 2.77
N LEU A 156 2.35 -11.94 2.02
CA LEU A 156 2.51 -13.37 2.18
C LEU A 156 3.17 -13.73 3.53
N VAL A 157 4.18 -12.97 3.97
CA VAL A 157 4.80 -13.14 5.30
C VAL A 157 3.75 -12.96 6.40
N SER A 158 2.93 -11.90 6.33
CA SER A 158 1.85 -11.65 7.29
C SER A 158 0.83 -12.80 7.27
N LYS A 159 0.37 -13.20 6.09
CA LYS A 159 -0.56 -14.32 5.93
C LYS A 159 -0.04 -15.62 6.56
N ASN A 160 1.23 -15.97 6.29
CA ASN A 160 1.84 -17.18 6.85
C ASN A 160 1.98 -17.10 8.37
N SER A 161 2.35 -15.92 8.89
CA SER A 161 2.46 -15.68 10.33
C SER A 161 1.11 -15.85 11.03
N TYR A 162 0.04 -15.26 10.49
CA TYR A 162 -1.31 -15.44 11.03
C TYR A 162 -1.78 -16.88 10.90
N ALA A 163 -1.58 -17.54 9.76
CA ALA A 163 -1.94 -18.96 9.60
C ALA A 163 -1.23 -19.85 10.64
N HIS A 164 0.05 -19.56 10.91
CA HIS A 164 0.80 -20.27 11.95
C HIS A 164 0.25 -19.98 13.36
N MET A 165 -0.06 -18.72 13.68
CA MET A 165 -0.66 -18.31 14.95
C MET A 165 -2.01 -19.01 15.19
N PHE A 166 -2.89 -19.04 14.18
CA PHE A 166 -4.17 -19.78 14.24
C PHE A 166 -3.97 -21.28 14.51
N LYS A 167 -2.92 -21.87 13.94
CA LYS A 167 -2.62 -23.29 14.15
C LYS A 167 -2.06 -23.58 15.53
N VAL A 168 -1.20 -22.71 16.06
CA VAL A 168 -0.50 -22.90 17.33
C VAL A 168 -1.44 -22.67 18.52
N ASN A 169 -2.23 -21.60 18.47
CA ASN A 169 -3.15 -21.25 19.56
C ASN A 169 -4.44 -20.62 19.02
N PRO A 170 -5.38 -21.44 18.51
CA PRO A 170 -6.60 -20.96 17.86
C PRO A 170 -7.56 -20.19 18.80
N SER A 171 -7.42 -20.37 20.11
CA SER A 171 -8.28 -19.74 21.12
C SER A 171 -7.57 -18.59 21.86
N SER A 172 -6.51 -18.01 21.29
CA SER A 172 -5.84 -16.89 21.93
C SER A 172 -6.60 -15.58 21.67
N TRP A 173 -6.47 -14.62 22.60
CA TRP A 173 -7.03 -13.28 22.43
C TRP A 173 -6.48 -12.58 21.17
N LEU A 174 -5.23 -12.88 20.77
CA LEU A 174 -4.62 -12.36 19.54
C LEU A 174 -5.34 -12.84 18.28
N VAL A 175 -5.79 -14.11 18.26
CA VAL A 175 -6.58 -14.64 17.15
C VAL A 175 -7.90 -13.87 17.03
N HIS A 176 -8.62 -13.69 18.13
CA HIS A 176 -9.85 -12.92 18.15
C HIS A 176 -9.63 -11.46 17.73
N ARG A 177 -8.55 -10.80 18.19
CA ARG A 177 -8.20 -9.45 17.75
C ARG A 177 -7.96 -9.36 16.24
N VAL A 178 -7.21 -10.31 15.66
CA VAL A 178 -6.95 -10.33 14.20
C VAL A 178 -8.23 -10.57 13.40
N LEU A 179 -9.12 -11.46 13.88
CA LEU A 179 -10.42 -11.66 13.25
C LEU A 179 -11.31 -10.42 13.35
N ALA A 180 -11.30 -9.73 14.49
CA ALA A 180 -12.00 -8.48 14.67
C ALA A 180 -11.53 -7.41 13.70
N GLN A 181 -10.19 -7.21 13.60
CA GLN A 181 -9.61 -6.26 12.66
C GLN A 181 -9.97 -6.57 11.20
N ALA A 182 -9.89 -7.85 10.80
CA ALA A 182 -10.28 -8.26 9.45
C ALA A 182 -11.78 -8.06 9.17
N ASN A 183 -12.64 -8.24 10.18
CA ASN A 183 -14.07 -7.94 10.05
C ASN A 183 -14.31 -6.44 9.95
N ALA A 184 -13.62 -5.62 10.74
CA ALA A 184 -13.71 -4.15 10.70
C ALA A 184 -13.27 -3.60 9.33
N GLU A 185 -12.13 -4.07 8.78
CA GLU A 185 -11.66 -3.71 7.45
C GLU A 185 -12.62 -4.11 6.31
N ALA A 186 -13.47 -5.10 6.56
CA ALA A 186 -14.51 -5.55 5.63
C ALA A 186 -15.90 -4.92 5.91
N ASP A 187 -15.97 -3.83 6.69
CA ASP A 187 -17.18 -3.16 7.13
C ASP A 187 -18.20 -4.07 7.87
N ARG A 188 -17.72 -5.22 8.38
CA ARG A 188 -18.53 -6.15 9.21
C ARG A 188 -18.39 -5.82 10.69
N HIS A 189 -18.83 -4.62 11.05
CA HIS A 189 -18.64 -4.05 12.39
C HIS A 189 -19.28 -4.88 13.51
N VAL A 190 -20.42 -5.52 13.25
CA VAL A 190 -21.11 -6.38 14.27
C VAL A 190 -20.28 -7.61 14.57
N GLU A 191 -19.72 -8.27 13.56
CA GLU A 191 -18.83 -9.41 13.70
C GLU A 191 -17.50 -9.00 14.36
N ALA A 192 -17.00 -7.81 14.05
CA ALA A 192 -15.81 -7.26 14.69
C ALA A 192 -16.03 -7.07 16.21
N ILE A 193 -17.17 -6.52 16.61
CA ILE A 193 -17.56 -6.37 18.03
C ILE A 193 -17.52 -7.71 18.75
N ILE A 194 -18.13 -8.76 18.18
CA ILE A 194 -18.17 -10.11 18.79
C ILE A 194 -16.76 -10.62 19.04
N GLU A 195 -15.88 -10.44 18.08
CA GLU A 195 -14.49 -10.91 18.18
C GLU A 195 -13.67 -10.06 19.17
N TYR A 196 -13.85 -8.74 19.23
CA TYR A 196 -13.20 -7.90 20.24
C TYR A 196 -13.68 -8.23 21.66
N GLU A 197 -14.97 -8.46 21.87
CA GLU A 197 -15.51 -8.89 23.16
C GLU A 197 -14.91 -10.24 23.59
N ALA A 198 -14.73 -11.18 22.65
CA ALA A 198 -14.08 -12.45 22.91
C ALA A 198 -12.59 -12.26 23.28
N ALA A 199 -11.88 -11.37 22.59
CA ALA A 199 -10.50 -11.03 22.94
C ALA A 199 -10.39 -10.42 24.35
N ILE A 200 -11.26 -9.48 24.69
CA ILE A 200 -11.30 -8.83 26.02
C ILE A 200 -11.62 -9.84 27.11
N LYS A 201 -12.52 -10.78 26.87
CA LYS A 201 -12.82 -11.84 27.83
C LYS A 201 -11.61 -12.69 28.17
N LEU A 202 -10.71 -12.92 27.20
CA LEU A 202 -9.49 -13.69 27.37
C LEU A 202 -8.34 -12.86 27.95
N ALA A 203 -8.31 -11.57 27.66
CA ALA A 203 -7.25 -10.63 28.08
C ALA A 203 -7.85 -9.29 28.56
N PRO A 204 -8.56 -9.27 29.72
CA PRO A 204 -9.37 -8.12 30.16
C PRO A 204 -8.59 -6.87 30.54
N THR A 205 -7.28 -6.97 30.72
CA THR A 205 -6.40 -5.84 31.05
C THR A 205 -5.45 -5.49 29.90
N GLN A 206 -5.64 -6.06 28.72
CA GLN A 206 -4.79 -5.79 27.57
C GLN A 206 -5.12 -4.41 26.99
N PRO A 207 -4.17 -3.45 27.01
CA PRO A 207 -4.38 -2.14 26.41
C PRO A 207 -4.64 -2.21 24.90
N GLY A 208 -5.46 -1.28 24.41
CA GLY A 208 -5.82 -1.12 23.01
C GLY A 208 -7.10 -1.85 22.60
N LEU A 209 -7.48 -2.95 23.27
CA LEU A 209 -8.68 -3.72 22.90
C LEU A 209 -9.99 -2.94 23.09
N HIS A 210 -10.10 -2.19 24.19
CA HIS A 210 -11.28 -1.39 24.46
C HIS A 210 -11.37 -0.16 23.54
N GLU A 211 -10.24 0.40 23.13
CA GLU A 211 -10.21 1.49 22.14
C GLU A 211 -10.69 1.01 20.77
N GLU A 212 -10.20 -0.15 20.30
CA GLU A 212 -10.64 -0.79 19.07
C GLU A 212 -12.13 -1.15 19.13
N LEU A 213 -12.60 -1.78 20.20
CA LEU A 213 -14.01 -2.10 20.43
C LEU A 213 -14.91 -0.86 20.42
N GLY A 214 -14.49 0.21 21.08
CA GLY A 214 -15.23 1.48 21.12
C GLY A 214 -15.39 2.10 19.72
N THR A 215 -14.40 1.93 18.86
CA THR A 215 -14.47 2.35 17.45
C THR A 215 -15.56 1.61 16.70
N GLU A 216 -15.66 0.29 16.89
CA GLU A 216 -16.67 -0.54 16.25
C GLU A 216 -18.08 -0.26 16.77
N TYR A 217 -18.24 -0.04 18.09
CA TYR A 217 -19.50 0.38 18.66
C TYR A 217 -19.99 1.72 18.08
N ARG A 218 -19.08 2.69 17.89
CA ARG A 218 -19.43 3.97 17.26
C ARG A 218 -19.87 3.77 15.81
N ALA A 219 -19.18 2.90 15.04
CA ALA A 219 -19.54 2.61 13.65
C ALA A 219 -20.97 2.06 13.49
N VAL A 220 -21.46 1.29 14.47
CA VAL A 220 -22.86 0.81 14.49
C VAL A 220 -23.81 1.70 15.32
N ASN A 221 -23.42 2.94 15.60
CA ASN A 221 -24.20 3.93 16.34
C ASN A 221 -24.59 3.50 17.77
N LYS A 222 -23.82 2.64 18.41
CA LYS A 222 -23.93 2.27 19.82
C LYS A 222 -23.11 3.22 20.69
N ILE A 223 -23.61 4.48 20.78
CA ILE A 223 -22.86 5.58 21.40
C ILE A 223 -22.54 5.36 22.89
N PRO A 224 -23.49 4.88 23.73
CA PRO A 224 -23.20 4.62 25.14
C PRO A 224 -22.11 3.54 25.34
N GLU A 225 -22.16 2.47 24.54
CA GLU A 225 -21.19 1.38 24.59
C GLU A 225 -19.81 1.84 24.13
N ALA A 226 -19.75 2.69 23.09
CA ALA A 226 -18.50 3.29 22.61
C ALA A 226 -17.85 4.17 23.70
N GLU A 227 -18.65 5.03 24.35
CA GLU A 227 -18.18 5.86 25.47
C GLU A 227 -17.59 5.02 26.60
N GLN A 228 -18.32 3.98 27.02
CA GLN A 228 -17.88 3.07 28.08
C GLN A 228 -16.57 2.37 27.68
N ALA A 229 -16.45 1.92 26.44
CA ALA A 229 -15.26 1.25 25.95
C ALA A 229 -14.05 2.19 25.95
N PHE A 230 -14.16 3.41 25.40
CA PHE A 230 -13.07 4.39 25.42
C PHE A 230 -12.68 4.80 26.84
N ALA A 231 -13.66 5.01 27.75
CA ALA A 231 -13.40 5.29 29.14
C ALA A 231 -12.64 4.14 29.83
N ARG A 232 -13.06 2.89 29.55
CA ARG A 232 -12.39 1.72 30.08
C ARG A 232 -10.96 1.58 29.60
N GLU A 233 -10.70 1.90 28.33
CA GLU A 233 -9.34 1.94 27.81
C GLU A 233 -8.46 2.94 28.59
N LEU A 234 -8.98 4.14 28.89
CA LEU A 234 -8.26 5.17 29.63
C LEU A 234 -8.05 4.82 31.13
N GLU A 235 -8.89 3.95 31.70
CA GLU A 235 -8.61 3.39 33.03
C GLU A 235 -7.45 2.38 32.99
N LEU A 236 -7.29 1.62 31.91
CA LEU A 236 -6.22 0.63 31.72
C LEU A 236 -4.91 1.30 31.25
N ASP A 237 -5.02 2.22 30.33
CA ASP A 237 -3.89 3.01 29.79
C ASP A 237 -4.29 4.49 29.71
N PRO A 238 -4.00 5.26 30.78
CA PRO A 238 -4.25 6.70 30.80
C PRO A 238 -3.47 7.50 29.73
N HIS A 239 -2.46 6.89 29.09
CA HIS A 239 -1.67 7.51 28.04
C HIS A 239 -2.13 7.13 26.63
N ASN A 240 -3.20 6.38 26.48
CA ASN A 240 -3.75 6.07 25.16
C ASN A 240 -4.34 7.35 24.51
N ILE A 241 -3.52 7.99 23.68
CA ILE A 241 -3.86 9.24 23.01
C ILE A 241 -5.09 9.07 22.10
N LEU A 242 -5.19 7.92 21.40
CA LEU A 242 -6.29 7.66 20.48
C LEU A 242 -7.62 7.46 21.21
N ALA A 243 -7.62 6.70 22.29
CA ALA A 243 -8.81 6.53 23.14
C ALA A 243 -9.29 7.87 23.69
N ARG A 244 -8.36 8.71 24.20
CA ARG A 244 -8.68 10.06 24.71
C ARG A 244 -9.26 10.94 23.62
N TYR A 245 -8.65 10.95 22.44
CA TYR A 245 -9.13 11.71 21.30
C TYR A 245 -10.50 11.27 20.82
N LYS A 246 -10.69 9.94 20.66
CA LYS A 246 -11.97 9.37 20.20
C LYS A 246 -13.09 9.60 21.22
N LEU A 247 -12.80 9.51 22.52
CA LEU A 247 -13.75 9.86 23.56
C LEU A 247 -14.13 11.34 23.48
N GLY A 248 -13.15 12.22 23.31
CA GLY A 248 -13.39 13.66 23.12
C GLY A 248 -14.27 13.97 21.90
N ALA A 249 -13.99 13.36 20.77
CA ALA A 249 -14.81 13.50 19.56
C ALA A 249 -16.25 12.99 19.76
N LEU A 250 -16.42 11.89 20.52
CA LEU A 250 -17.71 11.33 20.86
C LEU A 250 -18.50 12.26 21.79
N GLU A 251 -17.85 12.91 22.77
CA GLU A 251 -18.49 13.89 23.65
C GLU A 251 -18.98 15.12 22.86
N VAL A 252 -18.17 15.58 21.88
CA VAL A 252 -18.61 16.63 20.94
C VAL A 252 -19.83 16.18 20.14
N GLU A 253 -19.85 14.94 19.68
CA GLU A 253 -20.99 14.36 18.94
C GLU A 253 -22.28 14.33 19.79
N LYS A 254 -22.15 14.01 21.08
CA LYS A 254 -23.23 14.02 22.07
C LYS A 254 -23.68 15.45 22.47
N GLY A 255 -22.93 16.48 22.09
CA GLY A 255 -23.23 17.89 22.42
C GLY A 255 -22.50 18.43 23.65
N ASP A 256 -21.61 17.63 24.30
CA ASP A 256 -20.76 18.14 25.38
C ASP A 256 -19.47 18.76 24.81
N GLY A 257 -19.58 20.01 24.37
CA GLY A 257 -18.45 20.75 23.82
C GLY A 257 -17.32 20.99 24.80
N ALA A 258 -17.62 21.16 26.09
CA ALA A 258 -16.61 21.45 27.11
C ALA A 258 -15.72 20.23 27.42
N LYS A 259 -16.32 19.09 27.73
CA LYS A 259 -15.62 17.82 27.94
C LYS A 259 -14.88 17.36 26.68
N GLY A 260 -15.55 17.46 25.52
CA GLY A 260 -14.95 17.09 24.26
C GLY A 260 -13.70 17.90 23.93
N LYS A 261 -13.77 19.23 24.07
CA LYS A 261 -12.62 20.14 23.88
C LYS A 261 -11.47 19.78 24.78
N GLU A 262 -11.70 19.62 26.09
CA GLU A 262 -10.68 19.26 27.06
C GLU A 262 -9.92 17.99 26.65
N LEU A 263 -10.64 16.93 26.31
CA LEU A 263 -10.05 15.64 25.93
C LEU A 263 -9.28 15.73 24.60
N ILE A 264 -9.81 16.45 23.61
CA ILE A 264 -9.17 16.63 22.30
C ILE A 264 -7.90 17.46 22.43
N GLU A 265 -7.92 18.58 23.17
CA GLU A 265 -6.74 19.41 23.40
C GLU A 265 -5.65 18.65 24.19
N ALA A 266 -6.05 17.83 25.17
CA ALA A 266 -5.11 16.97 25.89
C ALA A 266 -4.43 15.95 24.95
N ALA A 267 -5.18 15.34 24.02
CA ALA A 267 -4.63 14.44 23.02
C ALA A 267 -3.74 15.18 22.01
N GLN A 268 -4.14 16.39 21.56
CA GLN A 268 -3.39 17.23 20.63
C GLN A 268 -1.99 17.61 21.14
N LYS A 269 -1.86 17.86 22.44
CA LYS A 269 -0.56 18.21 23.06
C LYS A 269 0.48 17.10 22.91
N GLU A 270 0.03 15.84 22.93
CA GLU A 270 0.89 14.67 22.77
C GLU A 270 1.05 14.25 21.29
N LYS A 271 -0.01 14.41 20.48
CA LYS A 271 -0.04 14.09 19.05
C LYS A 271 -0.76 15.18 18.25
N PRO A 272 -0.02 16.14 17.66
CA PRO A 272 -0.62 17.28 16.95
C PRO A 272 -1.27 16.92 15.59
N ASP A 273 -0.94 15.77 15.01
CA ASP A 273 -1.34 15.31 13.68
C ASP A 273 -2.49 14.29 13.70
N LEU A 274 -3.40 14.43 14.67
CA LEU A 274 -4.61 13.59 14.74
C LEU A 274 -5.55 13.89 13.56
N ILE A 275 -6.12 12.84 13.02
CA ILE A 275 -7.09 12.91 11.91
C ILE A 275 -8.32 13.70 12.36
N HIS A 276 -8.83 14.61 11.52
CA HIS A 276 -10.00 15.45 11.79
C HIS A 276 -9.90 16.35 13.04
N LEU A 277 -8.68 16.63 13.50
CA LEU A 277 -8.46 17.38 14.74
C LEU A 277 -9.13 18.76 14.73
N ASP A 278 -8.84 19.56 13.71
CA ASP A 278 -9.42 20.90 13.59
C ASP A 278 -10.93 20.88 13.37
N TYR A 279 -11.45 19.88 12.65
CA TYR A 279 -12.90 19.72 12.50
C TYR A 279 -13.59 19.47 13.85
N ASN A 280 -13.07 18.55 14.66
CA ASN A 280 -13.66 18.24 15.97
C ASN A 280 -13.49 19.39 16.98
N LEU A 281 -12.35 20.08 16.99
CA LEU A 281 -12.18 21.28 17.83
C LEU A 281 -13.14 22.41 17.40
N GLY A 282 -13.30 22.62 16.10
CA GLY A 282 -14.28 23.59 15.58
C GLY A 282 -15.70 23.29 16.01
N ARG A 283 -16.11 22.02 16.00
CA ARG A 283 -17.43 21.58 16.52
C ARG A 283 -17.55 21.82 18.04
N ALA A 284 -16.50 21.51 18.80
CA ALA A 284 -16.49 21.76 20.25
C ALA A 284 -16.66 23.25 20.56
N GLU A 285 -15.91 24.12 19.87
CA GLU A 285 -15.98 25.57 20.04
C GLU A 285 -17.36 26.13 19.63
N ALA A 286 -17.97 25.61 18.53
CA ALA A 286 -19.29 25.99 18.09
C ALA A 286 -20.39 25.61 19.12
N LEU A 287 -20.25 24.49 19.82
CA LEU A 287 -21.14 24.08 20.92
C LEU A 287 -20.99 25.01 22.14
N LEU A 288 -19.80 25.53 22.36
CA LEU A 288 -19.52 26.49 23.46
C LEU A 288 -19.93 27.93 23.10
N GLY A 289 -20.35 28.17 21.86
CA GLY A 289 -20.69 29.52 21.39
C GLY A 289 -19.49 30.41 21.04
N ASN A 290 -18.30 29.83 20.97
CA ASN A 290 -17.05 30.50 20.59
C ASN A 290 -16.93 30.53 19.06
N ASP A 291 -17.85 31.21 18.40
CA ASP A 291 -18.00 31.17 16.93
C ASP A 291 -16.75 31.66 16.17
N SER A 292 -15.94 32.55 16.76
CA SER A 292 -14.69 33.03 16.16
C SER A 292 -13.62 31.94 16.12
N GLU A 293 -13.41 31.25 17.22
CA GLU A 293 -12.50 30.12 17.37
C GLU A 293 -12.95 28.93 16.51
N ALA A 294 -14.26 28.66 16.53
CA ALA A 294 -14.87 27.63 15.69
C ALA A 294 -14.60 27.89 14.19
N ALA A 295 -14.78 29.12 13.73
CA ALA A 295 -14.51 29.52 12.34
C ALA A 295 -13.01 29.28 12.01
N GLY A 296 -12.12 29.70 12.89
CA GLY A 296 -10.67 29.50 12.71
C GLY A 296 -10.26 28.03 12.60
N HIS A 297 -10.87 27.15 13.39
CA HIS A 297 -10.67 25.71 13.29
C HIS A 297 -11.24 25.13 11.98
N PHE A 298 -12.46 25.49 11.60
CA PHE A 298 -13.04 25.03 10.34
C PHE A 298 -12.27 25.55 9.11
N GLU A 299 -11.74 26.79 9.13
CA GLU A 299 -10.87 27.32 8.09
C GLU A 299 -9.58 26.49 7.90
N ARG A 300 -9.03 25.91 8.97
CA ARG A 300 -7.91 24.98 8.90
C ARG A 300 -8.36 23.62 8.40
N ALA A 301 -9.45 23.07 8.93
CA ALA A 301 -9.99 21.78 8.52
C ALA A 301 -10.24 21.71 7.01
N VAL A 302 -10.87 22.70 6.40
CA VAL A 302 -11.12 22.71 4.93
C VAL A 302 -9.86 22.79 4.08
N LYS A 303 -8.72 23.16 4.65
CA LYS A 303 -7.42 23.24 3.95
C LYS A 303 -6.52 22.04 4.17
N THR A 304 -6.63 21.39 5.32
CA THR A 304 -5.66 20.38 5.76
C THR A 304 -6.24 18.98 5.85
N ASP A 305 -7.55 18.85 6.04
CA ASP A 305 -8.18 17.54 6.09
C ASP A 305 -8.19 16.91 4.69
N ARG A 306 -8.00 15.59 4.65
CA ARG A 306 -7.94 14.82 3.40
C ARG A 306 -9.21 14.03 3.13
N ASP A 307 -10.09 13.95 4.11
CA ASP A 307 -11.36 13.26 3.98
C ASP A 307 -12.38 14.20 3.31
N PRO A 308 -12.86 13.88 2.09
CA PRO A 308 -13.81 14.74 1.38
C PRO A 308 -15.11 14.99 2.14
N GLU A 309 -15.60 14.01 2.90
CA GLU A 309 -16.82 14.11 3.68
C GLU A 309 -16.64 15.11 4.84
N VAL A 310 -15.51 15.01 5.54
CA VAL A 310 -15.18 15.95 6.63
C VAL A 310 -14.97 17.37 6.08
N VAL A 311 -14.31 17.50 4.93
CA VAL A 311 -14.12 18.81 4.26
C VAL A 311 -15.48 19.41 3.87
N GLU A 312 -16.39 18.62 3.31
CA GLU A 312 -17.75 19.06 2.98
C GLU A 312 -18.48 19.56 4.23
N GLN A 313 -18.48 18.76 5.30
CA GLN A 313 -19.11 19.13 6.56
C GLN A 313 -18.45 20.36 7.22
N ALA A 314 -17.13 20.49 7.11
CA ALA A 314 -16.42 21.66 7.64
C ALA A 314 -16.83 22.95 6.91
N TRP A 315 -17.06 22.94 5.59
CA TRP A 315 -17.59 24.09 4.85
C TRP A 315 -18.98 24.47 5.32
N PHE A 316 -19.87 23.51 5.58
CA PHE A 316 -21.21 23.80 6.13
C PHE A 316 -21.12 24.45 7.51
N GLN A 317 -20.28 23.88 8.40
CA GLN A 317 -20.11 24.43 9.75
C GLN A 317 -19.45 25.81 9.72
N LEU A 318 -18.47 26.03 8.83
CA LEU A 318 -17.85 27.34 8.63
C LEU A 318 -18.86 28.41 8.18
N GLY A 319 -19.71 28.07 7.21
CA GLY A 319 -20.79 28.97 6.78
C GLY A 319 -21.78 29.30 7.90
N THR A 320 -22.01 28.34 8.81
CA THR A 320 -22.85 28.54 9.99
C THR A 320 -22.17 29.46 11.01
N ALA A 321 -20.89 29.26 11.29
CA ALA A 321 -20.08 30.09 12.19
C ALA A 321 -20.01 31.54 11.67
N TYR A 322 -19.74 31.74 10.38
CA TYR A 322 -19.73 33.09 9.78
C TYR A 322 -21.07 33.81 9.85
N ARG A 323 -22.20 33.09 9.71
CA ARG A 323 -23.55 33.71 9.92
C ARG A 323 -23.73 34.22 11.35
N ARG A 324 -23.30 33.45 12.35
CA ARG A 324 -23.38 33.87 13.75
C ARG A 324 -22.48 35.07 14.05
N LEU A 325 -21.35 35.16 13.34
CA LEU A 325 -20.40 36.28 13.41
C LEU A 325 -20.86 37.50 12.56
N HIS A 326 -22.03 37.48 11.92
CA HIS A 326 -22.52 38.49 11.00
C HIS A 326 -21.61 38.71 9.76
N ARG A 327 -20.74 37.80 9.41
CA ARG A 327 -19.85 37.81 8.23
C ARG A 327 -20.59 37.20 7.03
N MET A 328 -21.62 37.94 6.54
CA MET A 328 -22.63 37.40 5.62
C MET A 328 -22.09 37.03 4.23
N ASP A 329 -21.08 37.77 3.74
CA ASP A 329 -20.47 37.47 2.42
C ASP A 329 -19.68 36.19 2.45
N GLU A 330 -18.89 36.01 3.51
CA GLU A 330 -18.09 34.79 3.73
C GLU A 330 -19.00 33.59 4.02
N ALA A 331 -20.06 33.78 4.77
CA ALA A 331 -21.07 32.75 4.99
C ALA A 331 -21.70 32.26 3.67
N ARG A 332 -22.05 33.19 2.76
CA ARG A 332 -22.58 32.85 1.43
C ARG A 332 -21.57 32.07 0.61
N GLN A 333 -20.30 32.50 0.62
CA GLN A 333 -19.23 31.82 -0.11
C GLN A 333 -19.00 30.41 0.43
N ALA A 334 -18.90 30.22 1.75
CA ALA A 334 -18.73 28.92 2.39
C ALA A 334 -19.89 27.96 2.05
N MET A 335 -21.13 28.43 2.13
CA MET A 335 -22.31 27.63 1.78
C MET A 335 -22.39 27.31 0.29
N ALA A 336 -21.92 28.18 -0.60
CA ALA A 336 -21.82 27.89 -2.03
C ALA A 336 -20.81 26.81 -2.31
N THR A 337 -19.63 26.83 -1.63
CA THR A 337 -18.64 25.79 -1.74
C THR A 337 -19.15 24.44 -1.22
N TYR A 338 -19.81 24.43 -0.06
CA TYR A 338 -20.51 23.24 0.44
C TYR A 338 -21.46 22.64 -0.60
N GLN A 339 -22.31 23.46 -1.21
CA GLN A 339 -23.27 22.99 -2.20
C GLN A 339 -22.58 22.45 -3.45
N GLN A 340 -21.50 23.08 -3.91
CA GLN A 340 -20.72 22.58 -5.05
C GLN A 340 -20.09 21.20 -4.77
N LEU A 341 -19.53 20.98 -3.58
CA LEU A 341 -18.95 19.69 -3.19
C LEU A 341 -20.00 18.60 -3.14
N LYS A 342 -21.15 18.89 -2.52
CA LYS A 342 -22.30 17.99 -2.43
C LYS A 342 -22.85 17.59 -3.82
N ASP A 343 -22.99 18.56 -4.72
CA ASP A 343 -23.47 18.30 -6.08
C ASP A 343 -22.46 17.48 -6.88
N ALA A 344 -21.14 17.72 -6.69
CA ALA A 344 -20.09 16.96 -7.34
C ALA A 344 -20.06 15.49 -6.86
N ASP A 345 -20.26 15.25 -5.56
CA ASP A 345 -20.32 13.89 -5.01
C ASP A 345 -21.57 13.14 -5.50
N ALA A 346 -22.73 13.79 -5.54
CA ALA A 346 -23.97 13.24 -6.11
C ALA A 346 -23.79 12.85 -7.58
N GLN A 347 -23.14 13.71 -8.39
CA GLN A 347 -22.85 13.40 -9.81
C GLN A 347 -21.89 12.23 -9.96
N LYS A 348 -20.84 12.15 -9.12
CA LYS A 348 -19.89 11.05 -9.10
C LYS A 348 -20.59 9.71 -8.78
N SER A 349 -21.44 9.70 -7.76
CA SER A 349 -22.21 8.53 -7.34
C SER A 349 -23.19 8.08 -8.43
N GLN A 350 -23.88 9.01 -9.08
CA GLN A 350 -24.77 8.72 -10.19
C GLN A 350 -24.01 8.10 -11.37
N LYS A 351 -22.86 8.68 -11.74
CA LYS A 351 -22.03 8.17 -12.83
C LYS A 351 -21.48 6.76 -12.51
N ALA A 352 -21.07 6.52 -11.27
CA ALA A 352 -20.62 5.20 -10.84
C ALA A 352 -21.75 4.16 -10.95
N LEU A 353 -22.97 4.51 -10.53
CA LEU A 353 -24.16 3.66 -10.64
C LEU A 353 -24.51 3.36 -12.12
N GLU A 354 -24.45 4.35 -12.98
CA GLU A 354 -24.68 4.20 -14.42
C GLU A 354 -23.64 3.25 -15.05
N THR A 355 -22.37 3.44 -14.70
CA THR A 355 -21.27 2.57 -15.14
C THR A 355 -21.47 1.12 -14.67
N TYR A 356 -21.83 0.95 -13.39
CA TYR A 356 -22.14 -0.37 -12.83
C TYR A 356 -23.29 -1.07 -13.58
N ARG A 357 -24.37 -0.35 -13.85
CA ARG A 357 -25.53 -0.87 -14.60
C ARG A 357 -25.17 -1.23 -16.03
N GLN A 358 -24.29 -0.48 -16.68
CA GLN A 358 -23.80 -0.82 -18.03
C GLN A 358 -22.94 -2.09 -18.04
N GLN A 359 -22.14 -2.29 -17.00
CA GLN A 359 -21.29 -3.48 -16.86
C GLN A 359 -22.07 -4.73 -16.41
N HIS A 360 -23.25 -4.55 -15.77
CA HIS A 360 -24.08 -5.62 -15.21
C HIS A 360 -25.54 -5.46 -15.69
N PRO A 361 -25.83 -5.68 -16.99
CA PRO A 361 -27.18 -5.46 -17.56
C PRO A 361 -28.24 -6.34 -16.88
N ASP A 362 -27.88 -7.53 -16.41
CA ASP A 362 -28.77 -8.48 -15.73
C ASP A 362 -29.18 -8.05 -14.32
N ALA A 363 -28.50 -7.07 -13.71
CA ALA A 363 -28.83 -6.55 -12.39
C ALA A 363 -30.11 -5.67 -12.38
N ASN A 364 -30.70 -5.39 -13.54
CA ASN A 364 -31.90 -4.57 -13.69
C ASN A 364 -33.21 -5.37 -13.80
N GLU A 365 -33.19 -6.70 -13.82
CA GLU A 365 -34.42 -7.46 -13.79
C GLU A 365 -35.02 -7.45 -12.38
N PRO A 366 -36.27 -6.99 -12.22
CA PRO A 366 -36.95 -7.16 -10.95
C PRO A 366 -37.07 -8.66 -10.67
N ALA A 367 -36.68 -9.08 -9.45
CA ALA A 367 -36.82 -10.46 -9.02
C ALA A 367 -38.26 -10.92 -9.33
N THR A 368 -38.42 -11.70 -10.40
CA THR A 368 -39.71 -12.30 -10.75
C THR A 368 -40.10 -13.18 -9.61
N ALA A 369 -41.19 -12.83 -8.95
CA ALA A 369 -41.80 -13.62 -7.90
C ALA A 369 -41.92 -15.07 -8.38
N SER A 370 -41.34 -16.00 -7.62
CA SER A 370 -41.54 -17.42 -7.86
C SER A 370 -43.01 -17.73 -7.81
N PRO A 371 -43.57 -18.49 -8.80
CA PRO A 371 -44.95 -18.93 -8.69
C PRO A 371 -45.07 -19.94 -7.54
N GLN A 372 -46.19 -19.84 -6.85
CA GLN A 372 -46.62 -20.71 -5.74
C GLN A 372 -46.70 -22.19 -6.10
#